data_2155f2b54e18beb4d726cbbda9b86778
#
_entry.id   2155f2b54e18beb4d726cbbda9b86778
#
_cell.length_a   1.000
_cell.length_b   1.000
_cell.length_c   1.000
_cell.angle_alpha   90.00
_cell.angle_beta   90.00
_cell.angle_gamma   90.00
#
_symmetry.space_group_name_H-M   'P 1'
#
loop_
_entity.id
_entity.type
_entity.pdbx_description
1 polymer ?
#
loop_
_entity_poly.entity_id
_entity_poly.type
_entity_poly.pdbx_seq_one_letter_code
_entity_poly.pdbx_strand_id
1 'polypeptide(L)'
;MLAVPVRAQIKVEARKNTTVPSWTSYDTRTLDALKGFKVKKTDPAADQYGGWKAVSYEATGFFRIQKVGDRWWIIDPEGHPYIFKGVTAFSVGHSERQQNALKEKYSTMEGWADAEMEHLRQLGFNGLGAWSAVAAVRKSPRPMPYTVIVSPMGRYHGQHLRKYGGKYLQHGWQNYRFDLAMVFDPEFDKYVEQEVAKVAAYKDDPWLIGYFTDNEIPWVNDALDRHLTLLAHDEPAYLAVRKWFDERKGKDARPEDITQEDRDAFSAFYLDTYLSKVTAVLRKHDPNHLYLGCRFNQWKEELHNKAMFEVAGRYMDIISVNHYQRWTPDMEEITNFEKWSGKPFIVTEFYTKGEDSDLPNTTGAGWNVHTQTERGWFYQNFCLQLLESKCCVGWNWFKYMDNDPEDQTTDYSNRDSNKGMVKWNFEPYPELLDRMKQLNDRTYRIIKYFDGK
;
A
#
# COMPACT_ATOMS: atom_id res chain seq x y z
N MET A 1 44.36 -6.43 13.85
CA MET A 1 42.95 -6.14 13.45
C MET A 1 42.07 -7.23 14.02
N LEU A 2 41.32 -6.95 15.08
CA LEU A 2 40.34 -7.89 15.62
C LEU A 2 39.18 -7.97 14.62
N ALA A 3 38.96 -9.14 14.04
CA ALA A 3 37.82 -9.43 13.18
C ALA A 3 36.56 -9.22 14.03
N VAL A 4 35.77 -8.20 13.72
CA VAL A 4 34.43 -8.07 14.27
C VAL A 4 33.65 -9.29 13.78
N PRO A 5 33.11 -10.12 14.68
CA PRO A 5 32.34 -11.28 14.24
C PRO A 5 31.16 -10.79 13.40
N VAL A 6 31.02 -11.33 12.21
CA VAL A 6 29.79 -11.20 11.41
C VAL A 6 28.69 -11.81 12.30
N ARG A 7 27.79 -10.97 12.82
CA ARG A 7 26.63 -11.50 13.56
C ARG A 7 25.83 -12.33 12.55
N ALA A 8 25.58 -13.57 12.91
CA ALA A 8 24.76 -14.47 12.12
C ALA A 8 23.37 -13.85 11.89
N GLN A 9 22.78 -14.15 10.76
CA GLN A 9 21.36 -13.90 10.53
C GLN A 9 20.56 -14.40 11.72
N ILE A 10 19.71 -13.55 12.30
CA ILE A 10 18.87 -13.96 13.42
C ILE A 10 17.69 -14.78 12.91
N LYS A 11 17.17 -15.65 13.76
CA LYS A 11 15.93 -16.38 13.50
C LYS A 11 14.83 -15.76 14.33
N VAL A 12 13.69 -15.52 13.67
CA VAL A 12 12.46 -15.05 14.32
C VAL A 12 11.37 -16.08 14.08
N GLU A 13 10.68 -16.44 15.13
CA GLU A 13 9.52 -17.31 15.04
C GLU A 13 8.27 -16.50 14.75
N ALA A 14 7.49 -16.93 13.77
CA ALA A 14 6.24 -16.29 13.43
C ALA A 14 5.15 -17.33 13.15
N ARG A 15 3.90 -16.94 13.39
CA ARG A 15 2.70 -17.70 13.04
C ARG A 15 1.63 -16.80 12.44
N LYS A 16 0.64 -17.39 11.74
CA LYS A 16 -0.37 -16.61 11.04
C LYS A 16 -1.20 -15.74 12.00
N ASN A 17 -1.65 -16.32 13.12
CA ASN A 17 -2.39 -15.63 14.19
C ASN A 17 -2.40 -16.53 15.45
N THR A 18 -3.00 -16.07 16.55
CA THR A 18 -3.03 -16.80 17.81
C THR A 18 -3.85 -18.10 17.78
N THR A 19 -4.72 -18.28 16.77
CA THR A 19 -5.48 -19.54 16.61
C THR A 19 -4.66 -20.64 15.95
N VAL A 20 -3.50 -20.32 15.34
CA VAL A 20 -2.55 -21.28 14.77
C VAL A 20 -1.51 -21.63 15.82
N PRO A 21 -1.46 -22.90 16.31
CA PRO A 21 -0.58 -23.27 17.42
C PRO A 21 0.90 -23.37 17.02
N SER A 22 1.20 -23.66 15.75
CA SER A 22 2.57 -23.91 15.30
C SER A 22 3.29 -22.61 14.91
N TRP A 23 4.51 -22.46 15.42
CA TRP A 23 5.44 -21.42 15.03
C TRP A 23 6.37 -21.92 13.91
N THR A 24 6.70 -21.02 12.98
CA THR A 24 7.68 -21.26 11.92
C THR A 24 8.85 -20.32 12.11
N SER A 25 10.07 -20.85 12.05
CA SER A 25 11.29 -20.07 12.21
C SER A 25 11.76 -19.51 10.87
N TYR A 26 11.95 -18.20 10.81
CA TYR A 26 12.36 -17.47 9.61
C TYR A 26 13.73 -16.83 9.79
N ASP A 27 14.61 -17.02 8.79
CA ASP A 27 15.84 -16.26 8.70
C ASP A 27 15.53 -14.76 8.53
N THR A 28 16.08 -13.92 9.40
CA THR A 28 15.73 -12.52 9.48
C THR A 28 16.98 -11.65 9.38
N ARG A 29 17.05 -10.87 8.34
CA ARG A 29 18.17 -9.97 8.06
C ARG A 29 17.95 -8.62 8.76
N THR A 30 18.93 -8.21 9.55
CA THR A 30 18.94 -6.90 10.21
C THR A 30 20.12 -6.07 9.72
N LEU A 31 20.18 -4.79 10.10
CA LEU A 31 21.31 -3.91 9.76
C LEU A 31 22.67 -4.47 10.21
N ASP A 32 22.70 -5.15 11.37
CA ASP A 32 23.93 -5.75 11.91
C ASP A 32 24.43 -6.95 11.08
N ALA A 33 23.59 -7.55 10.26
CA ALA A 33 23.93 -8.64 9.35
C ALA A 33 24.59 -8.15 8.05
N LEU A 34 24.55 -6.86 7.73
CA LEU A 34 25.13 -6.30 6.52
C LEU A 34 26.66 -6.21 6.63
N LYS A 35 27.36 -7.14 5.95
CA LYS A 35 28.82 -7.26 6.04
C LYS A 35 29.53 -5.98 5.61
N GLY A 36 30.27 -5.36 6.54
CA GLY A 36 31.04 -4.12 6.27
C GLY A 36 30.20 -2.84 6.30
N PHE A 37 28.90 -2.93 6.54
CA PHE A 37 28.05 -1.75 6.72
C PHE A 37 28.33 -1.06 8.06
N LYS A 38 28.49 0.27 8.06
CA LYS A 38 28.80 1.05 9.27
C LYS A 38 27.52 1.55 9.95
N VAL A 39 26.89 0.71 10.75
CA VAL A 39 25.60 0.98 11.41
C VAL A 39 25.62 2.25 12.28
N LYS A 40 26.76 2.63 12.87
CA LYS A 40 26.84 3.83 13.73
C LYS A 40 26.64 5.16 12.98
N LYS A 41 26.76 5.18 11.64
CA LYS A 41 26.57 6.39 10.84
C LYS A 41 25.15 6.47 10.32
N THR A 42 24.52 7.62 10.47
CA THR A 42 23.21 7.97 9.90
C THR A 42 23.33 8.71 8.58
N ASP A 43 22.24 8.87 7.87
CA ASP A 43 22.16 9.72 6.68
C ASP A 43 22.37 11.19 7.06
N PRO A 44 22.88 12.05 6.14
CA PRO A 44 22.89 13.48 6.35
C PRO A 44 21.46 14.04 6.44
N ALA A 45 21.33 15.27 6.93
CA ALA A 45 20.03 15.94 7.01
C ALA A 45 19.33 15.98 5.64
N ALA A 46 18.06 15.62 5.65
CA ALA A 46 17.17 15.69 4.49
C ALA A 46 16.70 17.14 4.24
N ASP A 47 16.08 17.39 3.10
CA ASP A 47 15.32 18.62 2.86
C ASP A 47 13.98 18.63 3.60
N GLN A 48 13.12 19.61 3.29
CA GLN A 48 11.81 19.74 3.94
C GLN A 48 10.86 18.60 3.62
N TYR A 49 10.99 17.96 2.44
CA TYR A 49 10.16 16.82 2.03
C TYR A 49 10.70 15.47 2.55
N GLY A 50 11.96 15.44 3.00
CA GLY A 50 12.65 14.22 3.41
C GLY A 50 13.53 13.61 2.31
N GLY A 51 13.81 14.38 1.25
CA GLY A 51 14.67 14.01 0.13
C GLY A 51 16.17 14.06 0.48
N TRP A 52 16.96 13.35 -0.29
CA TRP A 52 18.39 13.19 -0.09
C TRP A 52 19.18 14.34 -0.74
N LYS A 53 19.48 15.39 0.04
CA LYS A 53 20.16 16.63 -0.41
C LYS A 53 21.56 16.45 -1.01
N ALA A 54 22.18 15.28 -0.83
CA ALA A 54 23.52 15.04 -1.40
C ALA A 54 23.51 14.88 -2.93
N VAL A 55 22.36 14.74 -3.54
CA VAL A 55 22.15 14.61 -4.99
C VAL A 55 20.99 15.52 -5.37
N SER A 56 21.10 16.22 -6.50
CA SER A 56 20.03 17.09 -7.02
C SER A 56 19.80 16.83 -8.50
N TYR A 57 18.56 16.89 -8.90
CA TYR A 57 18.06 16.87 -10.26
C TYR A 57 17.22 18.12 -10.53
N GLU A 58 16.57 18.20 -11.68
CA GLU A 58 15.67 19.30 -11.98
C GLU A 58 14.50 19.34 -10.98
N ALA A 59 14.30 20.49 -10.34
CA ALA A 59 13.15 20.77 -9.49
C ALA A 59 11.93 21.12 -10.35
N THR A 60 10.84 20.40 -10.16
CA THR A 60 9.59 20.61 -10.95
C THR A 60 8.44 21.19 -10.13
N GLY A 61 8.62 21.30 -8.81
CA GLY A 61 7.57 21.72 -7.89
C GLY A 61 6.61 20.60 -7.49
N PHE A 62 6.75 19.40 -8.06
CA PHE A 62 5.92 18.22 -7.79
C PHE A 62 6.78 16.96 -7.69
N PHE A 63 6.26 15.95 -7.00
CA PHE A 63 6.87 14.62 -6.98
C PHE A 63 6.78 13.96 -8.35
N ARG A 64 7.86 13.35 -8.80
CA ARG A 64 7.94 12.62 -10.07
C ARG A 64 8.81 11.38 -9.93
N ILE A 65 8.77 10.46 -10.88
CA ILE A 65 9.64 9.29 -10.92
C ILE A 65 10.79 9.49 -11.89
N GLN A 66 11.93 8.91 -11.56
CA GLN A 66 13.11 8.90 -12.44
C GLN A 66 13.94 7.64 -12.20
N LYS A 67 14.37 6.98 -13.29
CA LYS A 67 15.37 5.91 -13.22
C LYS A 67 16.75 6.50 -13.40
N VAL A 68 17.66 6.22 -12.46
CA VAL A 68 19.05 6.68 -12.48
C VAL A 68 19.95 5.46 -12.41
N GLY A 69 20.67 5.18 -13.49
CA GLY A 69 21.36 3.91 -13.66
C GLY A 69 20.33 2.77 -13.66
N ASP A 70 20.49 1.82 -12.76
CA ASP A 70 19.60 0.67 -12.59
C ASP A 70 18.60 0.82 -11.42
N ARG A 71 18.58 1.98 -10.73
CA ARG A 71 17.70 2.26 -9.61
C ARG A 71 16.62 3.27 -9.96
N TRP A 72 15.38 2.98 -9.51
CA TRP A 72 14.28 3.92 -9.55
C TRP A 72 14.24 4.80 -8.29
N TRP A 73 13.80 6.04 -8.50
CA TRP A 73 13.60 7.04 -7.47
C TRP A 73 12.28 7.77 -7.65
N ILE A 74 11.68 8.18 -6.56
CA ILE A 74 10.84 9.37 -6.55
C ILE A 74 11.81 10.55 -6.47
N ILE A 75 11.56 11.61 -7.21
CA ILE A 75 12.23 12.90 -7.08
C ILE A 75 11.23 13.86 -6.47
N ASP A 76 11.59 14.52 -5.38
CA ASP A 76 10.74 15.46 -4.69
C ASP A 76 10.58 16.80 -5.43
N PRO A 77 9.72 17.72 -4.95
CA PRO A 77 9.51 19.01 -5.59
C PRO A 77 10.75 19.90 -5.73
N GLU A 78 11.74 19.74 -4.84
CA GLU A 78 13.02 20.48 -4.89
C GLU A 78 14.09 19.77 -5.74
N GLY A 79 13.79 18.61 -6.30
CA GLY A 79 14.69 17.87 -7.17
C GLY A 79 15.59 16.86 -6.47
N HIS A 80 15.32 16.50 -5.22
CA HIS A 80 16.12 15.53 -4.50
C HIS A 80 15.57 14.11 -4.60
N PRO A 81 16.44 13.08 -4.68
CA PRO A 81 16.02 11.68 -4.60
C PRO A 81 15.29 11.39 -3.28
N TYR A 82 14.15 10.74 -3.39
CA TYR A 82 13.26 10.46 -2.28
C TYR A 82 12.86 8.99 -2.27
N ILE A 83 12.97 8.35 -1.12
CA ILE A 83 12.37 7.02 -0.84
C ILE A 83 11.23 7.24 0.14
N PHE A 84 10.03 6.88 -0.27
CA PHE A 84 8.83 7.08 0.54
C PHE A 84 8.79 6.10 1.71
N LYS A 85 9.27 6.51 2.87
CA LYS A 85 9.16 5.78 4.15
C LYS A 85 7.91 6.28 4.87
N GLY A 86 6.80 5.58 4.65
CA GLY A 86 5.49 6.07 5.04
C GLY A 86 4.80 5.25 6.11
N VAL A 87 3.71 5.84 6.61
CA VAL A 87 2.76 5.23 7.53
C VAL A 87 1.36 5.38 6.96
N THR A 88 0.64 4.27 6.82
CA THR A 88 -0.75 4.24 6.34
C THR A 88 -1.72 4.53 7.49
N ALA A 89 -2.87 5.10 7.18
CA ALA A 89 -3.91 5.44 8.12
C ALA A 89 -3.38 6.28 9.32
N PHE A 90 -2.62 7.33 9.00
CA PHE A 90 -2.26 8.35 9.98
C PHE A 90 -3.52 9.14 10.34
N SER A 91 -4.28 8.59 11.28
CA SER A 91 -5.58 9.12 11.72
C SER A 91 -5.87 8.66 13.13
N VAL A 92 -6.75 9.40 13.81
CA VAL A 92 -7.30 9.01 15.11
C VAL A 92 -8.53 8.13 14.86
N GLY A 93 -8.69 7.09 15.65
CA GLY A 93 -9.90 6.25 15.61
C GLY A 93 -11.15 7.02 16.06
N HIS A 94 -12.30 6.37 15.88
CA HIS A 94 -13.60 7.00 16.06
C HIS A 94 -14.28 6.66 17.40
N SER A 95 -13.73 5.75 18.21
CA SER A 95 -14.31 5.40 19.49
C SER A 95 -14.27 6.60 20.46
N GLU A 96 -15.23 6.66 21.38
CA GLU A 96 -15.26 7.68 22.43
C GLU A 96 -13.96 7.71 23.23
N ARG A 97 -13.40 6.52 23.53
CA ARG A 97 -12.13 6.37 24.26
C ARG A 97 -10.96 7.02 23.50
N GLN A 98 -10.86 6.77 22.19
CA GLN A 98 -9.82 7.38 21.35
C GLN A 98 -9.98 8.88 21.23
N GLN A 99 -11.21 9.37 21.12
CA GLN A 99 -11.49 10.81 21.05
C GLN A 99 -11.18 11.51 22.41
N ASN A 100 -11.46 10.86 23.54
CA ASN A 100 -11.12 11.38 24.84
C ASN A 100 -9.60 11.42 25.04
N ALA A 101 -8.87 10.36 24.65
CA ALA A 101 -7.41 10.33 24.70
C ALA A 101 -6.77 11.41 23.80
N LEU A 102 -7.33 11.65 22.60
CA LEU A 102 -6.93 12.76 21.73
C LEU A 102 -7.05 14.11 22.46
N LYS A 103 -8.24 14.36 23.02
CA LYS A 103 -8.53 15.63 23.72
C LYS A 103 -7.62 15.84 24.92
N GLU A 104 -7.38 14.80 25.69
CA GLU A 104 -6.51 14.85 26.87
C GLU A 104 -5.05 15.15 26.50
N LYS A 105 -4.52 14.42 25.50
CA LYS A 105 -3.09 14.50 25.15
C LYS A 105 -2.73 15.66 24.23
N TYR A 106 -3.61 16.02 23.27
CA TYR A 106 -3.30 16.99 22.20
C TYR A 106 -4.28 18.14 22.09
N SER A 107 -5.38 18.12 22.81
CA SER A 107 -6.47 19.09 22.80
C SER A 107 -7.25 19.14 21.47
N THR A 108 -6.60 19.10 20.32
CA THR A 108 -7.22 19.21 18.98
C THR A 108 -6.63 18.22 17.97
N MET A 109 -7.35 17.99 16.86
CA MET A 109 -6.85 17.20 15.73
C MET A 109 -5.60 17.81 15.10
N GLU A 110 -5.55 19.12 14.98
CA GLU A 110 -4.40 19.84 14.44
C GLU A 110 -3.19 19.72 15.38
N GLY A 111 -3.39 19.88 16.69
CA GLY A 111 -2.33 19.68 17.69
C GLY A 111 -1.76 18.25 17.68
N TRP A 112 -2.62 17.26 17.53
CA TRP A 112 -2.19 15.88 17.34
C TRP A 112 -1.39 15.72 16.05
N ALA A 113 -1.89 16.21 14.92
CA ALA A 113 -1.23 16.05 13.62
C ALA A 113 0.16 16.69 13.64
N ASP A 114 0.31 17.90 14.18
CA ASP A 114 1.60 18.58 14.30
C ASP A 114 2.59 17.81 15.15
N ALA A 115 2.18 17.38 16.35
CA ALA A 115 3.03 16.64 17.27
C ALA A 115 3.48 15.27 16.72
N GLU A 116 2.53 14.52 16.15
CA GLU A 116 2.82 13.18 15.66
C GLU A 116 3.55 13.16 14.30
N MET A 117 3.34 14.15 13.43
CA MET A 117 4.20 14.31 12.24
C MET A 117 5.65 14.65 12.62
N GLU A 118 5.85 15.47 13.66
CA GLU A 118 7.21 15.75 14.15
C GLU A 118 7.83 14.49 14.78
N HIS A 119 7.05 13.71 15.54
CA HIS A 119 7.50 12.44 16.09
C HIS A 119 7.88 11.44 14.96
N LEU A 120 7.06 11.31 13.92
CA LEU A 120 7.38 10.47 12.75
C LEU A 120 8.67 10.91 12.05
N ARG A 121 8.92 12.23 11.90
CA ARG A 121 10.21 12.72 11.36
C ARG A 121 11.40 12.32 12.23
N GLN A 122 11.26 12.40 13.55
CA GLN A 122 12.30 11.97 14.50
C GLN A 122 12.57 10.47 14.40
N LEU A 123 11.60 9.67 13.96
CA LEU A 123 11.72 8.25 13.66
C LEU A 123 12.20 7.98 12.22
N GLY A 124 12.53 9.03 11.45
CA GLY A 124 13.04 8.94 10.09
C GLY A 124 11.99 8.60 9.03
N PHE A 125 10.68 8.65 9.36
CA PHE A 125 9.61 8.62 8.37
C PHE A 125 9.50 9.97 7.66
N ASN A 126 9.04 9.96 6.41
CA ASN A 126 8.97 11.16 5.58
C ASN A 126 7.69 11.29 4.77
N GLY A 127 6.66 10.49 5.06
CA GLY A 127 5.40 10.63 4.35
C GLY A 127 4.26 9.81 4.95
N LEU A 128 3.05 10.13 4.51
CA LEU A 128 1.79 9.59 5.01
C LEU A 128 1.04 8.87 3.89
N GLY A 129 0.71 7.61 4.12
CA GLY A 129 0.03 6.73 3.18
C GLY A 129 -1.48 6.95 3.11
N ALA A 130 -2.18 6.03 2.45
CA ALA A 130 -3.62 6.07 2.29
C ALA A 130 -4.37 6.18 3.63
N TRP A 131 -5.59 6.74 3.60
CA TRP A 131 -6.50 6.94 4.75
C TRP A 131 -5.96 7.81 5.88
N SER A 132 -4.96 8.63 5.60
CA SER A 132 -4.44 9.61 6.56
C SER A 132 -5.39 10.81 6.70
N ALA A 133 -5.31 11.51 7.84
CA ALA A 133 -6.12 12.69 8.16
C ALA A 133 -5.64 13.92 7.38
N VAL A 134 -5.71 13.88 6.04
CA VAL A 134 -5.14 14.87 5.11
C VAL A 134 -5.60 16.31 5.44
N ALA A 135 -6.84 16.47 5.87
CA ALA A 135 -7.35 17.81 6.23
C ALA A 135 -6.59 18.44 7.40
N ALA A 136 -6.19 17.66 8.41
CA ALA A 136 -5.38 18.15 9.52
C ALA A 136 -3.91 18.34 9.09
N VAL A 137 -3.38 17.41 8.30
CA VAL A 137 -2.00 17.49 7.76
C VAL A 137 -1.79 18.77 6.95
N ARG A 138 -2.71 19.12 6.06
CA ARG A 138 -2.63 20.33 5.21
C ARG A 138 -2.73 21.65 5.97
N LYS A 139 -3.31 21.65 7.17
CA LYS A 139 -3.36 22.84 8.05
C LYS A 139 -2.09 23.05 8.85
N SER A 140 -1.21 22.05 8.91
CA SER A 140 0.05 22.16 9.63
C SER A 140 0.95 23.23 9.02
N PRO A 141 1.67 24.02 9.82
CA PRO A 141 2.70 24.93 9.33
C PRO A 141 3.93 24.18 8.77
N ARG A 142 4.07 22.89 9.10
CA ARG A 142 5.09 21.99 8.58
C ARG A 142 4.46 20.66 8.17
N PRO A 143 3.71 20.61 7.07
CA PRO A 143 3.07 19.38 6.63
C PRO A 143 4.11 18.32 6.25
N MET A 144 3.74 17.06 6.33
CA MET A 144 4.53 15.94 5.81
C MET A 144 3.99 15.55 4.42
N PRO A 145 4.85 15.14 3.47
CA PRO A 145 4.37 14.56 2.21
C PRO A 145 3.29 13.50 2.44
N TYR A 146 2.25 13.48 1.62
CA TYR A 146 1.10 12.62 1.84
C TYR A 146 0.54 12.06 0.53
N THR A 147 -0.31 11.06 0.64
CA THR A 147 -1.09 10.51 -0.47
C THR A 147 -2.58 10.67 -0.23
N VAL A 148 -3.35 10.71 -1.30
CA VAL A 148 -4.82 10.75 -1.26
C VAL A 148 -5.36 9.48 -1.90
N ILE A 149 -6.41 8.92 -1.32
CA ILE A 149 -7.17 7.81 -1.92
C ILE A 149 -8.58 8.28 -2.26
N VAL A 150 -9.01 8.02 -3.49
CA VAL A 150 -10.39 8.17 -3.95
C VAL A 150 -10.92 6.79 -4.33
N SER A 151 -12.19 6.51 -4.07
CA SER A 151 -12.71 5.15 -4.18
C SER A 151 -13.99 5.08 -5.03
N PRO A 152 -13.90 5.28 -6.35
CA PRO A 152 -15.06 5.26 -7.24
C PRO A 152 -15.77 3.91 -7.25
N MET A 153 -15.04 2.79 -7.30
CA MET A 153 -15.62 1.44 -7.30
C MET A 153 -16.19 1.07 -5.93
N GLY A 154 -15.48 1.38 -4.85
CA GLY A 154 -15.98 1.20 -3.48
C GLY A 154 -17.25 2.01 -3.24
N ARG A 155 -17.35 3.23 -3.78
CA ARG A 155 -18.54 4.07 -3.69
C ARG A 155 -19.70 3.49 -4.48
N TYR A 156 -19.45 3.02 -5.71
CA TYR A 156 -20.42 2.33 -6.55
C TYR A 156 -21.03 1.13 -5.79
N HIS A 157 -20.18 0.20 -5.33
CA HIS A 157 -20.63 -0.99 -4.62
C HIS A 157 -21.37 -0.68 -3.31
N GLY A 158 -20.87 0.26 -2.53
CA GLY A 158 -21.50 0.67 -1.28
C GLY A 158 -22.89 1.27 -1.47
N GLN A 159 -23.15 1.97 -2.58
CA GLN A 159 -24.50 2.47 -2.89
C GLN A 159 -25.41 1.37 -3.41
N HIS A 160 -24.92 0.48 -4.26
CA HIS A 160 -25.70 -0.66 -4.76
C HIS A 160 -26.07 -1.62 -3.62
N LEU A 161 -25.18 -1.85 -2.68
CA LEU A 161 -25.46 -2.63 -1.48
C LEU A 161 -26.62 -2.03 -0.67
N ARG A 162 -26.61 -0.71 -0.44
CA ARG A 162 -27.72 -0.02 0.26
C ARG A 162 -29.03 -0.10 -0.50
N LYS A 163 -28.99 0.00 -1.83
CA LYS A 163 -30.19 -0.03 -2.69
C LYS A 163 -30.83 -1.42 -2.79
N TYR A 164 -30.01 -2.45 -2.93
CA TYR A 164 -30.46 -3.80 -3.23
C TYR A 164 -30.44 -4.75 -2.01
N GLY A 165 -29.78 -4.35 -0.93
CA GLY A 165 -29.71 -5.10 0.32
C GLY A 165 -29.15 -6.52 0.13
N GLY A 166 -29.75 -7.50 0.81
CA GLY A 166 -29.32 -8.90 0.75
C GLY A 166 -29.49 -9.61 -0.61
N LYS A 167 -30.14 -8.96 -1.59
CA LYS A 167 -30.15 -9.43 -2.98
C LYS A 167 -28.83 -9.14 -3.72
N TYR A 168 -28.02 -8.25 -3.17
CA TYR A 168 -26.70 -7.94 -3.68
C TYR A 168 -25.72 -8.94 -3.07
N LEU A 169 -25.48 -10.03 -3.78
CA LEU A 169 -24.63 -11.11 -3.29
C LEU A 169 -23.20 -10.64 -3.12
N GLN A 170 -22.73 -10.68 -1.89
CA GLN A 170 -21.40 -10.23 -1.49
C GLN A 170 -20.47 -11.42 -1.32
N HIS A 171 -19.23 -11.23 -1.76
CA HIS A 171 -18.16 -12.19 -1.60
C HIS A 171 -16.89 -11.45 -1.15
N GLY A 172 -16.02 -12.19 -0.50
CA GLY A 172 -14.77 -11.66 -0.02
C GLY A 172 -14.94 -10.55 1.04
N TRP A 173 -13.84 -9.99 1.48
CA TRP A 173 -13.83 -8.98 2.55
C TRP A 173 -14.25 -7.57 2.07
N GLN A 174 -14.12 -7.30 0.75
CA GLN A 174 -14.54 -6.03 0.15
C GLN A 174 -16.04 -5.95 -0.16
N ASN A 175 -16.78 -7.05 0.03
CA ASN A 175 -18.21 -7.12 -0.24
C ASN A 175 -18.60 -6.76 -1.69
N TYR A 176 -17.77 -7.07 -2.66
CA TYR A 176 -18.10 -6.92 -4.08
C TYR A 176 -19.08 -7.99 -4.52
N ARG A 177 -20.04 -7.62 -5.37
CA ARG A 177 -21.00 -8.58 -5.95
C ARG A 177 -20.25 -9.64 -6.76
N PHE A 178 -20.34 -10.91 -6.35
CA PHE A 178 -19.64 -12.05 -6.96
C PHE A 178 -18.10 -11.89 -7.03
N ASP A 179 -17.48 -11.05 -6.20
CA ASP A 179 -16.10 -10.62 -6.32
C ASP A 179 -15.75 -9.99 -7.70
N LEU A 180 -16.68 -9.24 -8.26
CA LEU A 180 -16.50 -8.55 -9.54
C LEU A 180 -16.54 -7.03 -9.37
N ALA A 181 -15.57 -6.33 -9.94
CA ALA A 181 -15.64 -4.89 -10.16
C ALA A 181 -16.55 -4.61 -11.37
N MET A 182 -17.62 -3.85 -11.19
CA MET A 182 -18.63 -3.62 -12.24
C MET A 182 -18.19 -2.51 -13.21
N VAL A 183 -16.97 -2.63 -13.78
CA VAL A 183 -16.37 -1.62 -14.66
C VAL A 183 -17.12 -1.43 -15.99
N PHE A 184 -17.91 -2.44 -16.42
CA PHE A 184 -18.68 -2.41 -17.65
C PHE A 184 -20.11 -1.85 -17.44
N ASP A 185 -20.52 -1.59 -16.20
CA ASP A 185 -21.79 -0.93 -15.94
C ASP A 185 -21.67 0.56 -16.31
N PRO A 186 -22.54 1.09 -17.19
CA PRO A 186 -22.54 2.52 -17.54
C PRO A 186 -22.76 3.47 -16.34
N GLU A 187 -23.40 2.97 -15.27
CA GLU A 187 -23.57 3.76 -14.04
C GLU A 187 -22.22 4.01 -13.34
N PHE A 188 -21.24 3.12 -13.48
CA PHE A 188 -19.91 3.28 -12.89
C PHE A 188 -19.21 4.58 -13.36
N ASP A 189 -19.41 4.98 -14.61
CA ASP A 189 -18.79 6.20 -15.16
C ASP A 189 -19.18 7.46 -14.37
N LYS A 190 -20.40 7.50 -13.82
CA LYS A 190 -20.85 8.61 -12.97
C LYS A 190 -20.09 8.66 -11.65
N TYR A 191 -19.79 7.49 -11.07
CA TYR A 191 -19.01 7.42 -9.83
C TYR A 191 -17.55 7.79 -10.07
N VAL A 192 -17.00 7.40 -11.21
CA VAL A 192 -15.65 7.82 -11.62
C VAL A 192 -15.60 9.36 -11.70
N GLU A 193 -16.51 10.00 -12.44
CA GLU A 193 -16.51 11.46 -12.57
C GLU A 193 -16.73 12.14 -11.20
N GLN A 194 -17.63 11.64 -10.36
CA GLN A 194 -17.93 12.26 -9.06
C GLN A 194 -16.81 12.11 -8.01
N GLU A 195 -16.21 10.92 -7.94
CA GLU A 195 -15.21 10.64 -6.90
C GLU A 195 -13.82 11.08 -7.32
N VAL A 196 -13.43 10.84 -8.57
CA VAL A 196 -12.08 11.18 -9.05
C VAL A 196 -11.93 12.69 -9.27
N ALA A 197 -12.98 13.41 -9.70
CA ALA A 197 -12.89 14.87 -9.86
C ALA A 197 -12.52 15.62 -8.56
N LYS A 198 -12.67 14.99 -7.38
CA LYS A 198 -12.26 15.58 -6.09
C LYS A 198 -10.75 15.85 -6.02
N VAL A 199 -9.95 15.22 -6.86
CA VAL A 199 -8.49 15.45 -6.94
C VAL A 199 -8.16 16.92 -7.29
N ALA A 200 -9.05 17.61 -8.00
CA ALA A 200 -8.90 19.04 -8.32
C ALA A 200 -8.58 19.94 -7.12
N ALA A 201 -9.00 19.54 -5.91
CA ALA A 201 -8.73 20.29 -4.68
C ALA A 201 -7.25 20.24 -4.24
N TYR A 202 -6.45 19.41 -4.85
CA TYR A 202 -5.05 19.16 -4.47
C TYR A 202 -4.05 19.48 -5.59
N LYS A 203 -4.48 19.79 -6.80
CA LYS A 203 -3.68 19.88 -8.02
C LYS A 203 -2.44 20.79 -7.95
N ASP A 204 -2.44 21.74 -7.04
CA ASP A 204 -1.35 22.72 -6.85
C ASP A 204 -0.62 22.53 -5.52
N ASP A 205 -0.84 21.42 -4.81
CA ASP A 205 -0.25 21.15 -3.48
C ASP A 205 1.09 20.40 -3.59
N PRO A 206 2.24 21.04 -3.39
CA PRO A 206 3.53 20.41 -3.55
C PRO A 206 3.83 19.32 -2.51
N TRP A 207 3.01 19.19 -1.47
CA TRP A 207 3.16 18.15 -0.45
C TRP A 207 2.46 16.84 -0.82
N LEU A 208 1.58 16.87 -1.82
CA LEU A 208 0.94 15.66 -2.31
C LEU A 208 1.92 14.84 -3.17
N ILE A 209 2.17 13.58 -2.79
CA ILE A 209 2.96 12.63 -3.59
C ILE A 209 2.12 12.17 -4.80
N GLY A 210 0.87 11.80 -4.54
CA GLY A 210 -0.01 11.29 -5.58
C GLY A 210 -1.28 10.63 -5.06
N TYR A 211 -2.00 10.00 -5.99
CA TYR A 211 -3.32 9.43 -5.75
C TYR A 211 -3.32 7.92 -5.86
N PHE A 212 -4.03 7.26 -4.93
CA PHE A 212 -4.56 5.93 -5.11
C PHE A 212 -6.01 6.00 -5.56
N THR A 213 -6.46 5.01 -6.34
CA THR A 213 -7.87 4.82 -6.65
C THR A 213 -8.33 3.46 -6.19
N ASP A 214 -9.32 3.42 -5.31
CA ASP A 214 -9.79 2.20 -4.65
C ASP A 214 -8.69 1.44 -3.89
N ASN A 215 -9.00 0.27 -3.37
CA ASN A 215 -8.10 -0.59 -2.63
C ASN A 215 -8.46 -2.06 -2.85
N GLU A 216 -7.48 -2.87 -3.25
CA GLU A 216 -7.61 -4.33 -3.34
C GLU A 216 -8.86 -4.77 -4.09
N ILE A 217 -9.16 -4.11 -5.22
CA ILE A 217 -10.24 -4.54 -6.11
C ILE A 217 -10.04 -6.03 -6.43
N PRO A 218 -11.09 -6.85 -6.38
CA PRO A 218 -10.95 -8.29 -6.61
C PRO A 218 -10.76 -8.62 -8.10
N TRP A 219 -9.53 -8.52 -8.57
CA TRP A 219 -9.14 -8.94 -9.93
C TRP A 219 -8.98 -10.47 -9.98
N VAL A 220 -10.08 -11.19 -9.71
CA VAL A 220 -10.06 -12.66 -9.63
C VAL A 220 -9.75 -13.29 -10.98
N ASN A 221 -8.96 -14.38 -10.99
CA ASN A 221 -8.54 -15.06 -12.22
C ASN A 221 -9.73 -15.61 -13.04
N ASP A 222 -10.81 -16.02 -12.38
CA ASP A 222 -12.03 -16.52 -12.98
C ASP A 222 -13.09 -15.43 -13.26
N ALA A 223 -12.69 -14.16 -13.36
CA ALA A 223 -13.61 -13.06 -13.61
C ALA A 223 -14.40 -13.22 -14.91
N LEU A 224 -13.78 -13.74 -15.98
CA LEU A 224 -14.45 -14.05 -17.24
C LEU A 224 -15.59 -15.05 -17.04
N ASP A 225 -15.28 -16.16 -16.35
CA ASP A 225 -16.24 -17.21 -16.05
C ASP A 225 -17.43 -16.65 -15.24
N ARG A 226 -17.14 -15.90 -14.19
CA ARG A 226 -18.16 -15.29 -13.32
C ARG A 226 -19.08 -14.32 -14.07
N HIS A 227 -18.56 -13.48 -14.93
CA HIS A 227 -19.37 -12.58 -15.74
C HIS A 227 -20.33 -13.35 -16.65
N LEU A 228 -19.87 -14.45 -17.26
CA LEU A 228 -20.67 -15.24 -18.22
C LEU A 228 -21.63 -16.23 -17.57
N THR A 229 -21.43 -16.58 -16.29
CA THR A 229 -22.25 -17.61 -15.61
C THR A 229 -23.09 -17.09 -14.45
N LEU A 230 -22.70 -15.97 -13.81
CA LEU A 230 -23.37 -15.46 -12.61
C LEU A 230 -24.21 -14.21 -12.84
N LEU A 231 -23.95 -13.46 -13.92
CA LEU A 231 -24.74 -12.28 -14.25
C LEU A 231 -25.94 -12.65 -15.15
N ALA A 232 -27.02 -11.88 -15.04
CA ALA A 232 -28.16 -12.02 -15.95
C ALA A 232 -27.77 -11.58 -17.37
N HIS A 233 -28.32 -12.24 -18.38
CA HIS A 233 -27.92 -12.05 -19.79
C HIS A 233 -28.28 -10.67 -20.36
N ASP A 234 -29.16 -9.94 -19.70
CA ASP A 234 -29.54 -8.55 -20.04
C ASP A 234 -28.74 -7.48 -19.29
N GLU A 235 -27.86 -7.89 -18.36
CA GLU A 235 -27.01 -6.94 -17.63
C GLU A 235 -25.92 -6.35 -18.54
N PRO A 236 -25.65 -5.04 -18.47
CA PRO A 236 -24.61 -4.39 -19.28
C PRO A 236 -23.25 -5.06 -19.18
N ALA A 237 -22.86 -5.50 -17.97
CA ALA A 237 -21.58 -6.18 -17.74
C ALA A 237 -21.52 -7.55 -18.45
N TYR A 238 -22.63 -8.35 -18.40
CA TYR A 238 -22.71 -9.59 -19.16
C TYR A 238 -22.57 -9.33 -20.67
N LEU A 239 -23.33 -8.39 -21.21
CA LEU A 239 -23.34 -8.08 -22.62
C LEU A 239 -21.95 -7.62 -23.14
N ALA A 240 -21.28 -6.79 -22.37
CA ALA A 240 -19.93 -6.33 -22.72
C ALA A 240 -18.91 -7.48 -22.74
N VAL A 241 -18.96 -8.34 -21.72
CA VAL A 241 -18.04 -9.48 -21.58
C VAL A 241 -18.37 -10.57 -22.64
N ARG A 242 -19.67 -10.83 -22.89
CA ARG A 242 -20.08 -11.78 -23.94
C ARG A 242 -19.57 -11.31 -25.31
N LYS A 243 -19.71 -10.03 -25.63
CA LYS A 243 -19.18 -9.46 -26.86
C LYS A 243 -17.67 -9.66 -26.98
N TRP A 244 -16.89 -9.35 -25.93
CA TRP A 244 -15.45 -9.58 -25.89
C TRP A 244 -15.09 -11.05 -26.13
N PHE A 245 -15.83 -11.97 -25.52
CA PHE A 245 -15.59 -13.41 -25.67
C PHE A 245 -15.97 -13.90 -27.06
N ASP A 246 -17.08 -13.41 -27.64
CA ASP A 246 -17.48 -13.71 -29.01
C ASP A 246 -16.45 -13.27 -30.06
N GLU A 247 -15.88 -12.08 -29.86
CA GLU A 247 -14.85 -11.55 -30.76
C GLU A 247 -13.56 -12.38 -30.70
N ARG A 248 -13.27 -12.98 -29.56
CA ARG A 248 -12.06 -13.78 -29.35
C ARG A 248 -12.23 -15.26 -29.76
N LYS A 249 -13.37 -15.87 -29.46
CA LYS A 249 -13.58 -17.33 -29.62
C LYS A 249 -14.66 -17.68 -30.64
N GLY A 250 -15.44 -16.70 -31.10
CA GLY A 250 -16.61 -16.93 -31.96
C GLY A 250 -17.92 -17.01 -31.17
N LYS A 251 -19.03 -16.70 -31.85
CA LYS A 251 -20.37 -16.58 -31.22
C LYS A 251 -20.92 -17.87 -30.63
N ASP A 252 -20.44 -19.02 -31.09
CA ASP A 252 -20.90 -20.34 -30.62
C ASP A 252 -20.13 -20.83 -29.40
N ALA A 253 -19.09 -20.09 -28.98
CA ALA A 253 -18.26 -20.46 -27.83
C ALA A 253 -19.07 -20.37 -26.52
N ARG A 254 -18.87 -21.35 -25.65
CA ARG A 254 -19.54 -21.50 -24.37
C ARG A 254 -18.57 -21.21 -23.21
N PRO A 255 -19.06 -20.97 -21.99
CA PRO A 255 -18.17 -20.81 -20.83
C PRO A 255 -17.19 -22.00 -20.62
N GLU A 256 -17.59 -23.21 -20.99
CA GLU A 256 -16.76 -24.41 -20.91
C GLU A 256 -15.55 -24.39 -21.86
N ASP A 257 -15.55 -23.53 -22.88
CA ASP A 257 -14.45 -23.37 -23.85
C ASP A 257 -13.39 -22.36 -23.38
N ILE A 258 -13.58 -21.73 -22.20
CA ILE A 258 -12.64 -20.76 -21.63
C ILE A 258 -11.35 -21.47 -21.24
N THR A 259 -10.24 -20.96 -21.78
CA THR A 259 -8.88 -21.42 -21.43
C THR A 259 -8.22 -20.47 -20.43
N GLN A 260 -7.09 -20.85 -19.82
CA GLN A 260 -6.32 -19.95 -18.98
C GLN A 260 -5.81 -18.73 -19.75
N GLU A 261 -5.42 -18.90 -21.02
CA GLU A 261 -5.02 -17.79 -21.88
C GLU A 261 -6.17 -16.77 -22.07
N ASP A 262 -7.42 -17.25 -22.16
CA ASP A 262 -8.57 -16.36 -22.25
C ASP A 262 -8.80 -15.59 -20.94
N ARG A 263 -8.63 -16.25 -19.78
CA ARG A 263 -8.71 -15.60 -18.45
C ARG A 263 -7.63 -14.53 -18.29
N ASP A 264 -6.40 -14.83 -18.67
CA ASP A 264 -5.27 -13.89 -18.57
C ASP A 264 -5.50 -12.66 -19.46
N ALA A 265 -5.94 -12.88 -20.71
CA ALA A 265 -6.26 -11.81 -21.63
C ALA A 265 -7.47 -10.98 -21.17
N PHE A 266 -8.48 -11.63 -20.59
CA PHE A 266 -9.63 -10.94 -20.03
C PHE A 266 -9.25 -10.10 -18.81
N SER A 267 -8.41 -10.62 -17.92
CA SER A 267 -7.92 -9.86 -16.75
C SER A 267 -7.22 -8.57 -17.17
N ALA A 268 -6.43 -8.61 -18.25
CA ALA A 268 -5.82 -7.43 -18.83
C ALA A 268 -6.84 -6.43 -19.39
N PHE A 269 -7.83 -6.90 -20.18
CA PHE A 269 -8.92 -6.08 -20.70
C PHE A 269 -9.79 -5.46 -19.59
N TYR A 270 -10.05 -6.22 -18.56
CA TYR A 270 -10.83 -5.83 -17.40
C TYR A 270 -10.16 -4.70 -16.62
N LEU A 271 -8.87 -4.86 -16.32
CA LEU A 271 -8.05 -3.83 -15.68
C LEU A 271 -7.90 -2.59 -16.57
N ASP A 272 -7.69 -2.77 -17.88
CA ASP A 272 -7.59 -1.66 -18.85
C ASP A 272 -8.86 -0.80 -18.85
N THR A 273 -10.02 -1.44 -18.82
CA THR A 273 -11.32 -0.75 -18.77
C THR A 273 -11.45 0.11 -17.50
N TYR A 274 -11.02 -0.40 -16.35
CA TYR A 274 -11.02 0.37 -15.10
C TYR A 274 -10.04 1.55 -15.18
N LEU A 275 -8.77 1.26 -15.50
CA LEU A 275 -7.69 2.25 -15.45
C LEU A 275 -7.86 3.36 -16.47
N SER A 276 -8.35 3.04 -17.68
CA SER A 276 -8.62 4.06 -18.72
C SER A 276 -9.67 5.07 -18.26
N LYS A 277 -10.78 4.59 -17.68
CA LYS A 277 -11.84 5.45 -17.14
C LYS A 277 -11.34 6.36 -16.03
N VAL A 278 -10.69 5.77 -15.03
CA VAL A 278 -10.23 6.49 -13.85
C VAL A 278 -9.14 7.50 -14.19
N THR A 279 -8.16 7.09 -15.00
CA THR A 279 -7.02 7.95 -15.36
C THR A 279 -7.43 9.11 -16.26
N ALA A 280 -8.39 8.92 -17.15
CA ALA A 280 -8.91 10.00 -17.99
C ALA A 280 -9.48 11.16 -17.13
N VAL A 281 -10.26 10.85 -16.10
CA VAL A 281 -10.82 11.86 -15.19
C VAL A 281 -9.73 12.45 -14.29
N LEU A 282 -8.83 11.59 -13.76
CA LEU A 282 -7.74 12.03 -12.90
C LEU A 282 -6.87 13.07 -13.61
N ARG A 283 -6.37 12.76 -14.81
CA ARG A 283 -5.47 13.64 -15.57
C ARG A 283 -6.17 14.92 -16.07
N LYS A 284 -7.48 14.86 -16.31
CA LYS A 284 -8.29 16.06 -16.63
C LYS A 284 -8.30 17.05 -15.47
N HIS A 285 -8.36 16.59 -14.22
CA HIS A 285 -8.50 17.43 -13.03
C HIS A 285 -7.17 17.72 -12.33
N ASP A 286 -6.20 16.80 -12.45
CA ASP A 286 -4.85 16.97 -11.91
C ASP A 286 -3.80 16.31 -12.83
N PRO A 287 -3.13 17.08 -13.68
CA PRO A 287 -2.06 16.60 -14.53
C PRO A 287 -0.70 16.50 -13.80
N ASN A 288 -0.56 17.04 -12.59
CA ASN A 288 0.73 17.32 -11.94
C ASN A 288 1.21 16.14 -11.06
N HIS A 289 0.30 15.49 -10.34
CA HIS A 289 0.66 14.51 -9.34
C HIS A 289 0.70 13.07 -9.86
N LEU A 290 1.45 12.23 -9.16
CA LEU A 290 1.61 10.82 -9.53
C LEU A 290 0.30 10.03 -9.37
N TYR A 291 0.07 9.11 -10.29
CA TYR A 291 -0.95 8.09 -10.12
C TYR A 291 -0.30 6.81 -9.60
N LEU A 292 -0.66 6.43 -8.39
CA LEU A 292 -0.06 5.33 -7.63
C LEU A 292 -0.86 4.02 -7.77
N GLY A 293 -1.93 4.02 -8.58
CA GLY A 293 -2.71 2.83 -8.88
C GLY A 293 -3.75 2.45 -7.84
N CYS A 294 -4.17 1.18 -7.86
CA CYS A 294 -5.31 0.66 -7.11
C CYS A 294 -4.93 -0.32 -5.97
N ARG A 295 -3.67 -0.31 -5.54
CA ARG A 295 -3.19 -1.08 -4.39
C ARG A 295 -3.49 -2.56 -4.52
N PHE A 296 -2.82 -3.24 -5.47
CA PHE A 296 -3.00 -4.66 -5.74
C PHE A 296 -2.82 -5.51 -4.47
N ASN A 297 -3.68 -6.51 -4.31
CA ASN A 297 -3.62 -7.41 -3.17
C ASN A 297 -2.73 -8.61 -3.49
N GLN A 298 -1.66 -8.83 -2.71
CA GLN A 298 -0.75 -9.96 -2.92
C GLN A 298 -1.37 -11.34 -2.69
N TRP A 299 -2.51 -11.44 -2.02
CA TRP A 299 -3.17 -12.72 -1.78
C TRP A 299 -3.79 -13.33 -3.04
N LYS A 300 -3.87 -12.55 -4.10
CA LYS A 300 -4.54 -12.90 -5.35
C LYS A 300 -3.51 -13.26 -6.43
N GLU A 301 -3.90 -14.09 -7.34
CA GLU A 301 -3.10 -14.52 -8.49
C GLU A 301 -2.77 -13.36 -9.45
N GLU A 302 -3.42 -12.22 -9.29
CA GLU A 302 -3.22 -11.02 -10.09
C GLU A 302 -1.76 -10.55 -10.16
N LEU A 303 -0.98 -10.75 -9.08
CA LEU A 303 0.43 -10.37 -9.05
C LEU A 303 1.34 -11.28 -9.91
N HIS A 304 0.81 -12.36 -10.43
CA HIS A 304 1.52 -13.26 -11.34
C HIS A 304 1.06 -13.13 -12.80
N ASN A 305 0.09 -12.25 -13.08
CA ASN A 305 -0.42 -12.01 -14.42
C ASN A 305 0.37 -10.88 -15.12
N LYS A 306 1.33 -11.27 -15.96
CA LYS A 306 2.16 -10.33 -16.72
C LYS A 306 1.34 -9.33 -17.54
N ALA A 307 0.27 -9.78 -18.20
CA ALA A 307 -0.54 -8.92 -19.06
C ALA A 307 -1.25 -7.81 -18.26
N MET A 308 -1.64 -8.07 -17.02
CA MET A 308 -2.17 -7.03 -16.13
C MET A 308 -1.12 -5.96 -15.79
N PHE A 309 0.13 -6.37 -15.51
CA PHE A 309 1.21 -5.42 -15.23
C PHE A 309 1.58 -4.58 -16.47
N GLU A 310 1.57 -5.16 -17.66
CA GLU A 310 1.76 -4.43 -18.90
C GLU A 310 0.68 -3.36 -19.11
N VAL A 311 -0.56 -3.67 -18.75
CA VAL A 311 -1.67 -2.69 -18.70
C VAL A 311 -1.41 -1.64 -17.63
N ALA A 312 -1.14 -2.05 -16.40
CA ALA A 312 -0.88 -1.13 -15.29
C ALA A 312 0.21 -0.11 -15.62
N GLY A 313 1.29 -0.55 -16.26
CA GLY A 313 2.41 0.30 -16.67
C GLY A 313 2.05 1.39 -17.70
N ARG A 314 0.94 1.24 -18.44
CA ARG A 314 0.46 2.28 -19.37
C ARG A 314 -0.20 3.46 -18.65
N TYR A 315 -0.79 3.23 -17.49
CA TYR A 315 -1.61 4.20 -16.78
C TYR A 315 -1.00 4.69 -15.47
N MET A 316 -0.36 3.79 -14.71
CA MET A 316 0.21 4.11 -13.41
C MET A 316 1.62 4.65 -13.54
N ASP A 317 1.98 5.62 -12.70
CA ASP A 317 3.36 6.08 -12.56
C ASP A 317 4.17 5.17 -11.63
N ILE A 318 3.52 4.63 -10.60
CA ILE A 318 4.09 3.69 -9.64
C ILE A 318 3.09 2.54 -9.43
N ILE A 319 3.56 1.30 -9.48
CA ILE A 319 2.75 0.13 -9.15
C ILE A 319 2.63 0.03 -7.63
N SER A 320 1.42 0.03 -7.07
CA SER A 320 1.18 -0.11 -5.63
C SER A 320 0.70 -1.50 -5.25
N VAL A 321 1.30 -2.09 -4.22
CA VAL A 321 1.02 -3.44 -3.77
C VAL A 321 0.84 -3.47 -2.25
N ASN A 322 -0.25 -4.07 -1.75
CA ASN A 322 -0.40 -4.45 -0.35
C ASN A 322 0.25 -5.83 -0.17
N HIS A 323 1.39 -5.86 0.53
CA HIS A 323 2.27 -7.02 0.51
C HIS A 323 2.23 -7.80 1.82
N TYR A 324 1.41 -8.85 1.84
CA TYR A 324 1.22 -9.72 3.00
C TYR A 324 1.74 -11.14 2.75
N GLN A 325 1.73 -11.98 3.79
CA GLN A 325 2.07 -13.41 3.74
C GLN A 325 3.48 -13.74 3.19
N ARG A 326 4.39 -12.79 3.21
CA ARG A 326 5.81 -13.00 2.97
C ARG A 326 6.60 -12.47 4.15
N TRP A 327 7.45 -13.30 4.73
CA TRP A 327 8.39 -12.84 5.78
C TRP A 327 9.49 -11.96 5.16
N THR A 328 9.98 -12.39 4.03
CA THR A 328 10.92 -11.63 3.18
C THR A 328 10.28 -11.53 1.79
N PRO A 329 10.18 -10.34 1.18
CA PRO A 329 9.72 -10.21 -0.20
C PRO A 329 10.54 -11.10 -1.14
N ASP A 330 9.87 -11.85 -2.00
CA ASP A 330 10.54 -12.66 -3.01
C ASP A 330 11.16 -11.76 -4.08
N MET A 331 12.46 -11.91 -4.34
CA MET A 331 13.20 -11.02 -5.24
C MET A 331 12.73 -11.14 -6.68
N GLU A 332 12.41 -12.34 -7.14
CA GLU A 332 11.90 -12.56 -8.50
C GLU A 332 10.51 -11.93 -8.65
N GLU A 333 9.62 -12.16 -7.69
CA GLU A 333 8.28 -11.58 -7.68
C GLU A 333 8.34 -10.04 -7.78
N ILE A 334 9.08 -9.39 -6.87
CA ILE A 334 9.12 -7.92 -6.82
C ILE A 334 9.86 -7.27 -8.00
N THR A 335 10.84 -7.93 -8.59
CA THR A 335 11.51 -7.43 -9.80
C THR A 335 10.67 -7.65 -11.06
N ASN A 336 9.79 -8.66 -11.07
CA ASN A 336 8.82 -8.84 -12.15
C ASN A 336 7.82 -7.69 -12.23
N PHE A 337 7.49 -7.02 -11.11
CA PHE A 337 6.62 -5.83 -11.15
C PHE A 337 7.18 -4.74 -12.06
N GLU A 338 8.48 -4.43 -11.93
CA GLU A 338 9.18 -3.49 -12.81
C GLU A 338 9.31 -4.04 -14.22
N LYS A 339 9.78 -5.28 -14.36
CA LYS A 339 10.06 -5.90 -15.66
C LYS A 339 8.84 -5.95 -16.57
N TRP A 340 7.66 -6.19 -16.01
CA TRP A 340 6.42 -6.30 -16.78
C TRP A 340 5.74 -4.95 -17.00
N SER A 341 5.77 -4.06 -16.02
CA SER A 341 5.12 -2.75 -16.12
C SER A 341 5.99 -1.65 -16.74
N GLY A 342 7.33 -1.78 -16.67
CA GLY A 342 8.27 -0.71 -16.99
C GLY A 342 8.24 0.44 -15.98
N LYS A 343 7.70 0.21 -14.76
CA LYS A 343 7.51 1.21 -13.70
C LYS A 343 8.11 0.73 -12.37
N PRO A 344 8.48 1.66 -11.47
CA PRO A 344 8.82 1.30 -10.11
C PRO A 344 7.58 0.81 -9.35
N PHE A 345 7.81 0.18 -8.20
CA PHE A 345 6.72 -0.21 -7.32
C PHE A 345 6.89 0.36 -5.92
N ILE A 346 5.78 0.38 -5.18
CA ILE A 346 5.71 0.76 -3.76
C ILE A 346 4.90 -0.29 -2.99
N VAL A 347 5.38 -0.68 -1.81
CA VAL A 347 4.59 -1.48 -0.87
C VAL A 347 3.73 -0.54 -0.02
N THR A 348 2.42 -0.66 -0.13
CA THR A 348 1.47 0.27 0.50
C THR A 348 0.83 -0.25 1.78
N GLU A 349 1.01 -1.54 2.06
CA GLU A 349 0.68 -2.16 3.35
C GLU A 349 1.58 -3.36 3.62
N PHE A 350 2.12 -3.43 4.82
CA PHE A 350 2.75 -4.61 5.44
C PHE A 350 2.86 -4.37 6.94
N TYR A 351 2.75 -5.41 7.75
CA TYR A 351 2.95 -5.35 9.20
C TYR A 351 3.10 -6.74 9.82
N THR A 352 3.53 -6.75 11.07
CA THR A 352 3.46 -7.89 12.00
C THR A 352 2.80 -7.46 13.31
N LYS A 353 2.33 -8.44 14.08
CA LYS A 353 1.64 -8.28 15.37
C LYS A 353 2.49 -8.86 16.48
N GLY A 354 2.65 -8.18 17.61
CA GLY A 354 3.36 -8.66 18.79
C GLY A 354 2.40 -9.32 19.77
N GLU A 355 2.71 -10.54 20.22
CA GLU A 355 1.91 -11.23 21.24
C GLU A 355 2.13 -10.69 22.66
N ASP A 356 3.13 -9.84 22.83
CA ASP A 356 3.37 -9.03 24.04
C ASP A 356 2.52 -7.74 24.10
N SER A 357 1.63 -7.52 23.11
CA SER A 357 0.62 -6.47 23.17
C SER A 357 -0.58 -6.90 24.00
N ASP A 358 -1.39 -5.93 24.44
CA ASP A 358 -2.63 -6.18 25.16
C ASP A 358 -3.78 -6.67 24.25
N LEU A 359 -3.50 -6.95 22.97
CA LEU A 359 -4.50 -7.33 21.96
C LEU A 359 -4.47 -8.84 21.69
N PRO A 360 -5.63 -9.48 21.46
CA PRO A 360 -5.73 -10.93 21.23
C PRO A 360 -5.03 -11.43 19.96
N ASN A 361 -4.88 -10.61 18.93
CA ASN A 361 -4.20 -10.92 17.66
C ASN A 361 -4.76 -12.15 16.93
N THR A 362 -6.07 -12.41 17.03
CA THR A 362 -6.73 -13.53 16.35
C THR A 362 -7.04 -13.25 14.89
N THR A 363 -7.11 -11.98 14.51
CA THR A 363 -7.45 -11.50 13.17
C THR A 363 -6.29 -10.71 12.54
N GLY A 364 -6.49 -10.25 11.29
CA GLY A 364 -5.54 -9.43 10.56
C GLY A 364 -4.53 -10.22 9.72
N ALA A 365 -4.05 -9.57 8.65
CA ALA A 365 -3.23 -10.19 7.61
C ALA A 365 -1.76 -10.41 8.00
N GLY A 366 -1.21 -9.56 8.89
CA GLY A 366 0.18 -9.65 9.31
C GLY A 366 0.46 -10.86 10.21
N TRP A 367 1.70 -11.34 10.17
CA TRP A 367 2.17 -12.43 11.03
C TRP A 367 2.17 -12.04 12.51
N ASN A 368 1.91 -13.00 13.39
CA ASN A 368 2.22 -12.87 14.82
C ASN A 368 3.68 -13.21 15.06
N VAL A 369 4.33 -12.42 15.91
CA VAL A 369 5.65 -12.65 16.50
C VAL A 369 5.55 -12.52 18.01
N HIS A 370 6.57 -12.95 18.77
CA HIS A 370 6.49 -12.93 20.23
C HIS A 370 6.54 -11.51 20.81
N THR A 371 7.36 -10.60 20.22
CA THR A 371 7.67 -9.30 20.83
C THR A 371 7.64 -8.13 19.87
N GLN A 372 7.54 -6.90 20.41
CA GLN A 372 7.66 -5.66 19.67
C GLN A 372 9.05 -5.50 19.01
N THR A 373 10.10 -6.01 19.65
CA THR A 373 11.45 -6.07 19.06
C THR A 373 11.46 -6.91 17.78
N GLU A 374 10.80 -8.07 17.77
CA GLU A 374 10.70 -8.93 16.58
C GLU A 374 9.86 -8.31 15.46
N ARG A 375 8.83 -7.52 15.79
CA ARG A 375 8.14 -6.66 14.82
C ARG A 375 9.12 -5.70 14.12
N GLY A 376 10.01 -5.10 14.88
CA GLY A 376 11.05 -4.22 14.36
C GLY A 376 12.10 -4.94 13.53
N TRP A 377 12.47 -6.17 13.86
CA TRP A 377 13.36 -6.99 13.04
C TRP A 377 12.70 -7.42 11.73
N PHE A 378 11.41 -7.76 11.74
CA PHE A 378 10.65 -7.98 10.51
C PHE A 378 10.69 -6.73 9.62
N TYR A 379 10.43 -5.53 10.17
CA TYR A 379 10.52 -4.28 9.42
C TYR A 379 11.88 -4.11 8.74
N GLN A 380 12.98 -4.33 9.47
CA GLN A 380 14.33 -4.23 8.90
C GLN A 380 14.55 -5.27 7.80
N ASN A 381 14.19 -6.53 8.03
CA ASN A 381 14.33 -7.61 7.05
C ASN A 381 13.59 -7.29 5.75
N PHE A 382 12.33 -6.88 5.89
CA PHE A 382 11.46 -6.58 4.77
C PHE A 382 11.97 -5.38 3.94
N CYS A 383 12.28 -4.27 4.60
CA CYS A 383 12.73 -3.05 3.94
C CYS A 383 14.14 -3.18 3.33
N LEU A 384 15.03 -3.96 3.93
CA LEU A 384 16.33 -4.26 3.32
C LEU A 384 16.18 -4.98 1.98
N GLN A 385 15.26 -5.93 1.88
CA GLN A 385 14.96 -6.63 0.62
C GLN A 385 14.40 -5.68 -0.44
N LEU A 386 13.48 -4.79 -0.04
CA LEU A 386 12.93 -3.78 -0.93
C LEU A 386 14.00 -2.82 -1.46
N LEU A 387 14.91 -2.35 -0.61
CA LEU A 387 16.00 -1.47 -1.03
C LEU A 387 17.01 -2.17 -1.96
N GLU A 388 17.26 -3.44 -1.75
CA GLU A 388 18.17 -4.24 -2.59
C GLU A 388 17.61 -4.47 -4.00
N SER A 389 16.28 -4.52 -4.18
CA SER A 389 15.62 -4.72 -5.48
C SER A 389 15.88 -3.60 -6.49
N LYS A 390 16.24 -2.39 -6.04
CA LYS A 390 16.47 -1.18 -6.83
C LYS A 390 15.22 -0.62 -7.54
N CYS A 391 14.15 -1.37 -7.63
CA CYS A 391 12.89 -0.97 -8.27
C CYS A 391 11.80 -0.53 -7.28
N CYS A 392 11.97 -0.80 -5.97
CA CYS A 392 11.10 -0.28 -4.93
C CYS A 392 11.45 1.18 -4.59
N VAL A 393 10.46 2.08 -4.66
CA VAL A 393 10.63 3.50 -4.35
C VAL A 393 10.04 3.92 -3.01
N GLY A 394 9.52 2.96 -2.24
CA GLY A 394 9.02 3.22 -0.90
C GLY A 394 8.18 2.10 -0.31
N TRP A 395 7.82 2.30 0.93
CA TRP A 395 6.94 1.41 1.69
C TRP A 395 6.14 2.16 2.72
N ASN A 396 4.93 1.67 3.06
CA ASN A 396 4.09 2.22 4.11
C ASN A 396 3.74 1.13 5.12
N TRP A 397 4.11 1.35 6.38
CA TRP A 397 3.69 0.48 7.49
C TRP A 397 2.20 0.60 7.72
N PHE A 398 1.51 -0.51 7.84
CA PHE A 398 0.09 -0.55 8.18
C PHE A 398 -0.10 -1.01 9.63
N LYS A 399 -0.38 -0.09 10.57
CA LYS A 399 -0.79 1.30 10.39
C LYS A 399 -0.24 2.18 11.51
N TYR A 400 -0.66 3.46 11.57
CA TYR A 400 -0.24 4.38 12.63
C TYR A 400 -0.67 3.92 14.03
N MET A 401 -1.98 3.69 14.26
CA MET A 401 -2.58 3.43 15.57
C MET A 401 -3.33 2.10 15.60
N ASP A 402 -3.23 1.35 16.68
CA ASP A 402 -4.09 0.20 16.91
C ASP A 402 -5.57 0.62 16.99
N ASN A 403 -6.45 -0.29 16.62
CA ASN A 403 -7.87 -0.09 16.87
C ASN A 403 -8.14 -0.13 18.38
N ASP A 404 -9.21 0.54 18.82
CA ASP A 404 -9.75 0.32 20.14
C ASP A 404 -10.42 -1.08 20.17
N PRO A 405 -9.96 -2.00 21.01
CA PRO A 405 -10.50 -3.37 21.03
C PRO A 405 -11.96 -3.44 21.49
N GLU A 406 -12.46 -2.39 22.19
CA GLU A 406 -13.85 -2.30 22.64
C GLU A 406 -14.79 -1.74 21.56
N ASP A 407 -14.26 -1.11 20.50
CA ASP A 407 -15.06 -0.54 19.42
C ASP A 407 -15.58 -1.63 18.47
N GLN A 408 -16.85 -1.98 18.62
CA GLN A 408 -17.53 -2.98 17.77
C GLN A 408 -17.84 -2.50 16.37
N THR A 409 -17.67 -1.21 16.06
CA THR A 409 -17.89 -0.65 14.71
C THR A 409 -16.67 -0.79 13.81
N THR A 410 -15.51 -1.09 14.38
CA THR A 410 -14.28 -1.35 13.63
C THR A 410 -14.40 -2.64 12.79
N ASP A 411 -13.74 -2.63 11.64
CA ASP A 411 -13.68 -3.79 10.75
C ASP A 411 -13.24 -5.06 11.51
N TYR A 412 -14.14 -6.05 11.56
CA TYR A 412 -13.96 -7.29 12.29
C TYR A 412 -12.75 -8.10 11.82
N SER A 413 -12.35 -7.96 10.55
CA SER A 413 -11.23 -8.73 9.96
C SER A 413 -9.88 -8.40 10.59
N ASN A 414 -9.79 -7.29 11.32
CA ASN A 414 -8.55 -6.83 11.91
C ASN A 414 -8.73 -6.02 13.22
N ARG A 415 -9.89 -6.16 13.86
CA ARG A 415 -10.26 -5.37 15.06
C ARG A 415 -9.29 -5.56 16.21
N ASP A 416 -8.90 -6.79 16.48
CA ASP A 416 -8.10 -7.22 17.63
C ASP A 416 -6.60 -7.32 17.33
N SER A 417 -6.14 -6.70 16.25
CA SER A 417 -4.78 -6.85 15.74
C SER A 417 -3.84 -5.74 16.20
N ASN A 418 -2.71 -6.09 16.80
CA ASN A 418 -1.61 -5.17 17.09
C ASN A 418 -0.84 -4.84 15.79
N LYS A 419 -1.27 -3.85 15.08
CA LYS A 419 -0.66 -3.37 13.84
C LYS A 419 -0.14 -1.94 13.93
N GLY A 420 -0.56 -1.22 14.99
CA GLY A 420 -0.15 0.16 15.25
C GLY A 420 1.33 0.30 15.58
N MET A 421 1.83 1.49 15.36
CA MET A 421 3.07 2.03 15.92
C MET A 421 2.82 2.56 17.34
N VAL A 422 1.58 2.94 17.59
CA VAL A 422 1.06 3.37 18.88
C VAL A 422 -0.21 2.59 19.22
N LYS A 423 -0.51 2.47 20.51
CA LYS A 423 -1.76 1.91 21.03
C LYS A 423 -2.94 2.85 20.72
N TRP A 424 -4.16 2.39 20.95
CA TRP A 424 -5.39 3.17 20.76
C TRP A 424 -5.43 4.50 21.57
N ASN A 425 -4.62 4.62 22.64
CA ASN A 425 -4.50 5.79 23.52
C ASN A 425 -3.22 6.60 23.27
N PHE A 426 -2.55 6.42 22.11
CA PHE A 426 -1.30 7.07 21.72
C PHE A 426 -0.06 6.69 22.53
N GLU A 427 -0.08 5.62 23.32
CA GLU A 427 1.15 5.08 23.89
C GLU A 427 1.99 4.41 22.80
N PRO A 428 3.28 4.77 22.64
CA PRO A 428 4.13 4.18 21.62
C PRO A 428 4.54 2.74 21.96
N TYR A 429 4.96 1.99 20.94
CA TYR A 429 5.70 0.74 21.07
C TYR A 429 7.20 0.99 20.86
N PRO A 430 7.96 1.36 21.91
CA PRO A 430 9.31 1.90 21.77
C PRO A 430 10.28 0.93 21.11
N GLU A 431 10.21 -0.36 21.39
CA GLU A 431 11.11 -1.39 20.84
C GLU A 431 10.92 -1.53 19.31
N LEU A 432 9.67 -1.48 18.83
CA LEU A 432 9.35 -1.44 17.41
C LEU A 432 9.90 -0.17 16.76
N LEU A 433 9.59 0.99 17.37
CA LEU A 433 9.97 2.30 16.83
C LEU A 433 11.48 2.51 16.75
N ASP A 434 12.23 2.03 17.75
CA ASP A 434 13.68 2.08 17.74
C ASP A 434 14.29 1.29 16.57
N ARG A 435 13.75 0.11 16.26
CA ARG A 435 14.24 -0.70 15.13
C ARG A 435 13.87 -0.08 13.79
N MET A 436 12.67 0.50 13.68
CA MET A 436 12.26 1.27 12.50
C MET A 436 13.18 2.47 12.28
N LYS A 437 13.41 3.27 13.31
CA LYS A 437 14.30 4.42 13.27
C LYS A 437 15.72 4.06 12.83
N GLN A 438 16.26 2.97 13.34
CA GLN A 438 17.60 2.50 12.97
C GLN A 438 17.75 2.32 11.46
N LEU A 439 16.77 1.76 10.77
CA LEU A 439 16.77 1.58 9.33
C LEU A 439 16.50 2.91 8.61
N ASN A 440 15.46 3.63 9.04
CA ASN A 440 15.01 4.85 8.38
C ASN A 440 16.08 5.92 8.33
N ASP A 441 16.83 6.10 9.42
CA ASP A 441 17.95 7.07 9.53
C ASP A 441 19.18 6.69 8.66
N ARG A 442 19.13 5.54 7.98
CA ARG A 442 20.28 5.01 7.20
C ARG A 442 19.90 4.60 5.79
N THR A 443 18.69 4.91 5.37
CA THR A 443 18.13 4.45 4.09
C THR A 443 19.03 4.76 2.90
N TYR A 444 19.54 5.99 2.79
CA TYR A 444 20.38 6.38 1.66
C TYR A 444 21.80 5.78 1.75
N ARG A 445 22.29 5.52 2.95
CA ARG A 445 23.56 4.79 3.15
C ARG A 445 23.41 3.31 2.81
N ILE A 446 22.27 2.71 3.12
CA ILE A 446 21.94 1.32 2.75
C ILE A 446 21.85 1.21 1.23
N ILE A 447 21.22 2.16 0.57
CA ILE A 447 21.17 2.23 -0.90
C ILE A 447 22.60 2.27 -1.49
N LYS A 448 23.46 3.16 -0.99
CA LYS A 448 24.87 3.20 -1.42
C LYS A 448 25.60 1.88 -1.20
N TYR A 449 25.28 1.18 -0.12
CA TYR A 449 25.87 -0.13 0.17
C TYR A 449 25.43 -1.19 -0.84
N PHE A 450 24.16 -1.23 -1.22
CA PHE A 450 23.67 -2.17 -2.22
C PHE A 450 24.09 -1.80 -3.65
N ASP A 451 24.17 -0.53 -3.97
CA ASP A 451 24.56 -0.06 -5.32
C ASP A 451 26.06 -0.15 -5.56
N GLY A 452 26.87 -0.16 -4.50
CA GLY A 452 28.32 -0.33 -4.58
C GLY A 452 28.79 -1.78 -4.62
N LYS A 453 27.86 -2.74 -4.54
CA LYS A 453 28.09 -4.16 -4.76
C LYS A 453 27.71 -4.51 -6.19
#